data_8067168f156cffb2d40423efa789c419
#
_entry.id   8067168f156cffb2d40423efa789c419
#
_cell.length_a   1.000
_cell.length_b   1.000
_cell.length_c   1.000
_cell.angle_alpha   90.00
_cell.angle_beta   90.00
_cell.angle_gamma   90.00
#
_symmetry.space_group_name_H-M   'P 1'
#
loop_
_entity.id
_entity.type
_entity.pdbx_description
1 polymer ?
#
loop_
_entity_poly.entity_id
_entity_poly.type
_entity_poly.pdbx_seq_one_letter_code
_entity_poly.pdbx_strand_id
1 'polypeptide(L)'
;MFFSSFIKATELTQVYCGKLLDTKTGQWIESALIHMDPSSEKIIQIIPEAKVNRDQNKDMLNLSKHYCLPGLIDMHTHISENLVGDLIEFYDRSQEEQLMIGRVNANKTLLAGFTTVRDLGVYVAWTDKKLRDEINTRRTTGPRMRVSGYYLTIPGGGGDVAVPGYQGDIPDQIQRGVTKGTDNFRARAQQAIDGGADQIKIIASGAVLAYGSLPGSPEMNPEEIVAVVDQAKKANIKVIAHAHGALSIQQAILAGVDSIEHASLIDNEGINLAKAKGVALSMDIYNGDYINTVGVAENWPEEFLRKNRETTGLQRENFTKAHKSGVIIVYGTDAGVYPHGDNAKQFKYMVKYGMNNIEAIQSATLHAAEVIGMNKQVGQIKEGFFADLVAVRDNPLLNIQALENINVVIKGGKLYKYN
;
A
#
# COMPACT_ATOMS: atom_id res chain seq x y z
N MET A 1 -15.19 -25.29 12.54
CA MET A 1 -15.02 -25.66 11.11
C MET A 1 -15.82 -24.65 10.28
N PHE A 2 -15.20 -23.56 9.88
CA PHE A 2 -15.81 -22.64 8.92
C PHE A 2 -15.27 -22.99 7.54
N PHE A 3 -16.02 -23.69 6.74
CA PHE A 3 -15.78 -23.80 5.32
C PHE A 3 -16.05 -22.42 4.71
N SER A 4 -15.02 -21.61 4.52
CA SER A 4 -15.07 -20.48 3.62
C SER A 4 -15.23 -21.06 2.22
N SER A 5 -16.45 -21.00 1.68
CA SER A 5 -16.68 -21.27 0.26
C SER A 5 -15.94 -20.21 -0.53
N PHE A 6 -14.78 -20.56 -1.08
CA PHE A 6 -14.10 -19.74 -2.06
C PHE A 6 -15.08 -19.52 -3.23
N ILE A 7 -15.60 -18.31 -3.35
CA ILE A 7 -16.39 -17.92 -4.52
C ILE A 7 -15.45 -18.04 -5.72
N LYS A 8 -15.72 -18.99 -6.61
CA LYS A 8 -14.96 -19.14 -7.86
C LYS A 8 -15.21 -17.87 -8.67
N ALA A 9 -14.17 -17.06 -8.88
CA ALA A 9 -14.29 -15.81 -9.61
C ALA A 9 -14.84 -16.09 -11.02
N THR A 10 -15.89 -15.36 -11.42
CA THR A 10 -16.53 -15.48 -12.71
C THR A 10 -15.77 -14.63 -13.73
N GLU A 11 -15.39 -15.20 -14.86
CA GLU A 11 -14.80 -14.47 -15.98
C GLU A 11 -15.85 -13.59 -16.66
N LEU A 12 -15.48 -12.34 -16.95
CA LEU A 12 -16.35 -11.37 -17.60
C LEU A 12 -15.70 -10.88 -18.88
N THR A 13 -16.46 -10.88 -19.96
CA THR A 13 -16.04 -10.30 -21.25
C THR A 13 -16.55 -8.89 -21.45
N GLN A 14 -17.63 -8.50 -20.76
CA GLN A 14 -18.25 -7.20 -20.91
C GLN A 14 -18.79 -6.67 -19.57
N VAL A 15 -18.57 -5.37 -19.35
CA VAL A 15 -19.16 -4.62 -18.23
C VAL A 15 -19.77 -3.34 -18.78
N TYR A 16 -21.02 -3.08 -18.41
CA TYR A 16 -21.68 -1.81 -18.70
C TYR A 16 -21.74 -0.95 -17.45
N CYS A 17 -21.07 0.19 -17.47
CA CYS A 17 -21.03 1.16 -16.37
C CYS A 17 -21.96 2.34 -16.66
N GLY A 18 -22.84 2.69 -15.71
CA GLY A 18 -23.67 3.89 -15.82
C GLY A 18 -22.83 5.17 -15.82
N LYS A 19 -21.84 5.22 -14.96
CA LYS A 19 -20.87 6.29 -14.80
C LYS A 19 -19.46 5.69 -14.70
N LEU A 20 -18.55 6.05 -15.58
CA LEU A 20 -17.16 5.62 -15.57
C LEU A 20 -16.25 6.82 -15.31
N LEU A 21 -15.41 6.78 -14.28
CA LEU A 21 -14.51 7.87 -13.96
C LEU A 21 -13.31 7.89 -14.89
N ASP A 22 -13.14 8.99 -15.61
CA ASP A 22 -11.84 9.35 -16.17
C ASP A 22 -10.99 9.98 -15.05
N THR A 23 -10.07 9.21 -14.52
CA THR A 23 -9.22 9.65 -13.39
C THR A 23 -8.26 10.79 -13.75
N LYS A 24 -7.96 11.03 -15.04
CA LYS A 24 -7.11 12.14 -15.48
C LYS A 24 -7.84 13.46 -15.40
N THR A 25 -9.07 13.50 -15.90
CA THR A 25 -9.86 14.73 -15.99
C THR A 25 -10.78 14.95 -14.79
N GLY A 26 -11.06 13.88 -14.01
CA GLY A 26 -12.06 13.89 -12.95
C GLY A 26 -13.50 13.93 -13.46
N GLN A 27 -13.72 13.68 -14.76
CA GLN A 27 -15.05 13.72 -15.37
C GLN A 27 -15.66 12.32 -15.45
N TRP A 28 -17.00 12.28 -15.46
CA TRP A 28 -17.74 11.04 -15.69
C TRP A 28 -17.96 10.83 -17.20
N ILE A 29 -17.62 9.64 -17.67
CA ILE A 29 -18.04 9.11 -18.97
C ILE A 29 -19.37 8.40 -18.74
N GLU A 30 -20.41 8.87 -19.42
CA GLU A 30 -21.75 8.32 -19.30
C GLU A 30 -21.88 7.00 -20.10
N SER A 31 -22.58 6.02 -19.51
CA SER A 31 -23.02 4.83 -20.22
C SER A 31 -21.91 4.08 -20.97
N ALA A 32 -20.79 3.84 -20.32
CA ALA A 32 -19.63 3.20 -20.93
C ALA A 32 -19.76 1.66 -20.97
N LEU A 33 -19.57 1.07 -22.16
CA LEU A 33 -19.42 -0.39 -22.31
C LEU A 33 -17.93 -0.73 -22.43
N ILE A 34 -17.45 -1.60 -21.55
CA ILE A 34 -16.07 -2.02 -21.43
C ILE A 34 -15.97 -3.48 -21.87
N HIS A 35 -15.21 -3.74 -22.94
CA HIS A 35 -14.87 -5.08 -23.38
C HIS A 35 -13.54 -5.51 -22.75
N MET A 36 -13.49 -6.73 -22.24
CA MET A 36 -12.33 -7.29 -21.54
C MET A 36 -12.00 -8.67 -22.11
N ASP A 37 -10.73 -9.01 -22.07
CA ASP A 37 -10.25 -10.38 -22.34
C ASP A 37 -9.66 -10.97 -21.04
N PRO A 38 -10.38 -11.90 -20.38
CA PRO A 38 -9.90 -12.53 -19.15
C PRO A 38 -8.64 -13.38 -19.34
N SER A 39 -8.32 -13.79 -20.57
CA SER A 39 -7.14 -14.60 -20.88
C SER A 39 -5.85 -13.77 -20.81
N SER A 40 -5.88 -12.56 -21.34
CA SER A 40 -4.80 -11.56 -21.23
C SER A 40 -4.93 -10.65 -20.01
N GLU A 41 -6.05 -10.75 -19.28
CA GLU A 41 -6.41 -9.86 -18.15
C GLU A 41 -6.55 -8.37 -18.55
N LYS A 42 -6.83 -8.06 -19.83
CA LYS A 42 -6.77 -6.69 -20.36
C LYS A 42 -8.14 -6.15 -20.78
N ILE A 43 -8.23 -4.82 -20.72
CA ILE A 43 -9.30 -4.06 -21.39
C ILE A 43 -8.95 -4.01 -22.88
N ILE A 44 -9.90 -4.44 -23.71
CA ILE A 44 -9.73 -4.52 -25.17
C ILE A 44 -10.30 -3.27 -25.83
N GLN A 45 -11.47 -2.80 -25.36
CA GLN A 45 -12.16 -1.67 -25.97
C GLN A 45 -13.05 -0.97 -24.93
N ILE A 46 -13.20 0.33 -25.08
CA ILE A 46 -14.16 1.14 -24.31
C ILE A 46 -15.04 1.88 -25.29
N ILE A 47 -16.34 1.71 -25.20
CA ILE A 47 -17.35 2.39 -26.00
C ILE A 47 -18.10 3.34 -25.08
N PRO A 48 -17.84 4.66 -25.14
CA PRO A 48 -18.59 5.66 -24.38
C PRO A 48 -20.00 5.83 -24.98
N GLU A 49 -20.92 6.34 -24.18
CA GLU A 49 -22.34 6.61 -24.57
C GLU A 49 -23.02 5.41 -25.25
N ALA A 50 -22.63 4.21 -24.84
CA ALA A 50 -23.13 2.97 -25.44
C ALA A 50 -24.64 2.80 -25.19
N LYS A 51 -25.39 2.58 -26.29
CA LYS A 51 -26.80 2.19 -26.23
C LYS A 51 -26.87 0.67 -26.16
N VAL A 52 -27.04 0.13 -24.97
CA VAL A 52 -27.09 -1.32 -24.73
C VAL A 52 -28.52 -1.79 -24.64
N ASN A 53 -28.91 -2.75 -25.51
CA ASN A 53 -30.17 -3.48 -25.35
C ASN A 53 -29.96 -4.60 -24.33
N ARG A 54 -30.64 -4.49 -23.17
CA ARG A 54 -30.51 -5.42 -22.04
C ARG A 54 -30.89 -6.88 -22.38
N ASP A 55 -31.83 -7.05 -23.31
CA ASP A 55 -32.37 -8.37 -23.66
C ASP A 55 -31.43 -9.18 -24.58
N GLN A 56 -30.46 -8.52 -25.21
CA GLN A 56 -29.54 -9.13 -26.16
C GLN A 56 -28.17 -9.51 -25.58
N ASN A 57 -27.82 -9.06 -24.36
CA ASN A 57 -26.50 -9.26 -23.76
C ASN A 57 -26.57 -9.94 -22.39
N LYS A 58 -26.94 -11.24 -22.39
CA LYS A 58 -27.05 -12.04 -21.15
C LYS A 58 -25.74 -12.24 -20.40
N ASP A 59 -24.60 -12.12 -21.08
CA ASP A 59 -23.26 -12.36 -20.52
C ASP A 59 -22.55 -11.06 -20.06
N MET A 60 -23.26 -9.92 -20.12
CA MET A 60 -22.75 -8.63 -19.73
C MET A 60 -23.09 -8.32 -18.25
N LEU A 61 -22.11 -7.97 -17.46
CA LEU A 61 -22.34 -7.41 -16.12
C LEU A 61 -22.90 -5.98 -16.23
N ASN A 62 -24.15 -5.80 -15.76
CA ASN A 62 -24.84 -4.51 -15.83
C ASN A 62 -24.65 -3.69 -14.56
N LEU A 63 -23.85 -2.65 -14.63
CA LEU A 63 -23.58 -1.67 -13.58
C LEU A 63 -24.19 -0.28 -13.90
N SER A 64 -25.34 -0.24 -14.58
CA SER A 64 -26.00 1.02 -15.00
C SER A 64 -26.35 1.97 -13.85
N LYS A 65 -26.45 1.45 -12.62
CA LYS A 65 -26.76 2.23 -11.42
C LYS A 65 -25.54 2.47 -10.53
N HIS A 66 -24.35 2.25 -11.06
CA HIS A 66 -23.10 2.35 -10.28
C HIS A 66 -22.15 3.39 -10.89
N TYR A 67 -21.28 3.87 -10.04
CA TYR A 67 -20.12 4.68 -10.36
C TYR A 67 -18.90 3.75 -10.39
N CYS A 68 -18.31 3.58 -11.58
CA CYS A 68 -17.17 2.72 -11.82
C CYS A 68 -15.87 3.51 -11.79
N LEU A 69 -14.86 2.96 -11.13
CA LEU A 69 -13.52 3.51 -11.03
C LEU A 69 -12.49 2.44 -11.40
N PRO A 70 -11.25 2.82 -11.72
CA PRO A 70 -10.15 1.85 -11.75
C PRO A 70 -10.01 1.16 -10.40
N GLY A 71 -9.52 -0.08 -10.41
CA GLY A 71 -9.11 -0.75 -9.18
C GLY A 71 -8.14 0.12 -8.39
N LEU A 72 -8.37 0.24 -7.08
CA LEU A 72 -7.59 1.09 -6.19
C LEU A 72 -6.20 0.49 -5.94
N ILE A 73 -5.24 1.36 -5.64
CA ILE A 73 -3.85 1.01 -5.34
C ILE A 73 -3.51 1.50 -3.94
N ASP A 74 -3.00 0.60 -3.10
CA ASP A 74 -2.47 0.92 -1.78
C ASP A 74 -0.94 0.80 -1.80
N MET A 75 -0.26 1.91 -1.52
CA MET A 75 1.20 2.03 -1.66
C MET A 75 1.96 1.69 -0.39
N HIS A 76 1.26 1.31 0.69
CA HIS A 76 1.88 0.90 1.94
C HIS A 76 1.00 -0.11 2.66
N THR A 77 1.33 -1.37 2.53
CA THR A 77 0.67 -2.47 3.23
C THR A 77 1.68 -3.43 3.83
N HIS A 78 1.22 -4.21 4.82
CA HIS A 78 1.90 -5.35 5.42
C HIS A 78 0.95 -6.55 5.38
N ILE A 79 0.67 -7.07 4.18
CA ILE A 79 -0.44 -8.01 3.94
C ILE A 79 -0.28 -9.31 4.72
N SER A 80 0.94 -9.83 4.84
CA SER A 80 1.15 -11.05 5.61
C SER A 80 1.29 -10.82 7.11
N GLU A 81 0.97 -9.61 7.61
CA GLU A 81 1.10 -9.25 9.02
C GLU A 81 -0.20 -8.72 9.60
N ASN A 82 -0.37 -8.93 10.90
CA ASN A 82 -1.25 -8.18 11.77
C ASN A 82 -0.35 -7.63 12.87
N LEU A 83 -0.01 -6.36 12.79
CA LEU A 83 0.85 -5.68 13.75
C LEU A 83 0.01 -5.30 14.98
N VAL A 84 -0.32 -6.28 15.81
CA VAL A 84 -1.11 -6.05 17.03
C VAL A 84 -0.42 -6.68 18.22
N GLY A 85 -0.20 -5.89 19.26
CA GLY A 85 0.06 -6.35 20.61
C GLY A 85 1.51 -6.78 20.87
N ASP A 86 1.77 -8.05 20.92
CA ASP A 86 3.04 -8.59 21.36
C ASP A 86 3.94 -8.97 20.17
N LEU A 87 5.05 -8.26 19.99
CA LEU A 87 6.02 -8.56 18.93
C LEU A 87 6.71 -9.92 19.12
N ILE A 88 6.70 -10.49 20.33
CA ILE A 88 7.25 -11.85 20.60
C ILE A 88 6.48 -12.91 19.83
N GLU A 89 5.20 -12.70 19.54
CA GLU A 89 4.42 -13.66 18.75
C GLU A 89 5.05 -13.98 17.38
N PHE A 90 5.81 -13.03 16.79
CA PHE A 90 6.49 -13.26 15.52
C PHE A 90 7.64 -14.28 15.63
N TYR A 91 8.24 -14.44 16.82
CA TYR A 91 9.38 -15.33 17.02
C TYR A 91 8.98 -16.81 16.89
N ASP A 92 7.77 -17.14 17.33
CA ASP A 92 7.24 -18.51 17.31
C ASP A 92 6.49 -18.85 16.02
N ARG A 93 6.20 -17.85 15.16
CA ARG A 93 5.45 -18.07 13.92
C ARG A 93 6.31 -18.69 12.84
N SER A 94 5.86 -19.83 12.35
CA SER A 94 6.40 -20.40 11.11
C SER A 94 6.03 -19.53 9.89
N GLN A 95 6.82 -19.66 8.85
CA GLN A 95 6.54 -18.95 7.58
C GLN A 95 5.19 -19.37 6.97
N GLU A 96 4.71 -20.61 7.18
CA GLU A 96 3.40 -21.08 6.70
C GLU A 96 2.24 -20.46 7.50
N GLU A 97 2.35 -20.35 8.81
CA GLU A 97 1.35 -19.65 9.64
C GLU A 97 1.23 -18.19 9.25
N GLN A 98 2.36 -17.50 9.03
CA GLN A 98 2.38 -16.13 8.57
C GLN A 98 1.75 -15.98 7.17
N LEU A 99 2.02 -16.95 6.28
CA LEU A 99 1.44 -17.01 4.94
C LEU A 99 -0.08 -17.23 4.98
N MET A 100 -0.59 -18.02 5.93
CA MET A 100 -2.04 -18.21 6.13
C MET A 100 -2.72 -16.88 6.51
N ILE A 101 -2.12 -16.10 7.40
CA ILE A 101 -2.60 -14.74 7.72
C ILE A 101 -2.62 -13.89 6.44
N GLY A 102 -1.53 -13.93 5.67
CA GLY A 102 -1.42 -13.21 4.41
C GLY A 102 -2.50 -13.54 3.39
N ARG A 103 -2.86 -14.83 3.23
CA ARG A 103 -3.94 -15.27 2.33
C ARG A 103 -5.29 -14.66 2.71
N VAL A 104 -5.60 -14.64 4.01
CA VAL A 104 -6.84 -14.03 4.52
C VAL A 104 -6.86 -12.52 4.28
N ASN A 105 -5.78 -11.84 4.61
CA ASN A 105 -5.64 -10.40 4.48
C ASN A 105 -5.65 -9.95 3.01
N ALA A 106 -4.95 -10.69 2.12
CA ALA A 106 -4.96 -10.44 0.68
C ALA A 106 -6.38 -10.48 0.10
N ASN A 107 -7.17 -11.48 0.50
CA ASN A 107 -8.57 -11.57 0.08
C ASN A 107 -9.39 -10.38 0.59
N LYS A 108 -9.25 -9.99 1.87
CA LYS A 108 -9.95 -8.83 2.45
C LYS A 108 -9.58 -7.53 1.72
N THR A 109 -8.29 -7.31 1.46
CA THR A 109 -7.78 -6.13 0.76
C THR A 109 -8.34 -6.06 -0.66
N LEU A 110 -8.35 -7.17 -1.41
CA LEU A 110 -8.97 -7.23 -2.74
C LEU A 110 -10.46 -6.90 -2.69
N LEU A 111 -11.21 -7.50 -1.75
CA LEU A 111 -12.66 -7.28 -1.62
C LEU A 111 -13.02 -5.87 -1.12
N ALA A 112 -12.07 -5.14 -0.54
CA ALA A 112 -12.17 -3.71 -0.24
C ALA A 112 -11.90 -2.81 -1.46
N GLY A 113 -11.58 -3.40 -2.62
CA GLY A 113 -11.40 -2.66 -3.89
C GLY A 113 -9.94 -2.37 -4.25
N PHE A 114 -8.98 -2.75 -3.44
CA PHE A 114 -7.57 -2.56 -3.73
C PHE A 114 -7.06 -3.73 -4.58
N THR A 115 -6.98 -3.52 -5.90
CA THR A 115 -6.57 -4.55 -6.87
C THR A 115 -5.07 -4.65 -7.06
N THR A 116 -4.34 -3.63 -6.62
CA THR A 116 -2.87 -3.57 -6.61
C THR A 116 -2.39 -3.01 -5.28
N VAL A 117 -1.30 -3.56 -4.76
CA VAL A 117 -0.66 -3.08 -3.53
C VAL A 117 0.86 -3.06 -3.65
N ARG A 118 1.47 -2.16 -2.88
CA ARG A 118 2.88 -2.15 -2.57
C ARG A 118 3.06 -2.62 -1.13
N ASP A 119 3.55 -3.84 -0.96
CA ASP A 119 3.81 -4.44 0.35
C ASP A 119 5.24 -4.10 0.79
N LEU A 120 5.38 -3.41 1.91
CA LEU A 120 6.62 -2.75 2.30
C LEU A 120 7.44 -3.52 3.32
N GLY A 121 7.46 -4.83 3.17
CA GLY A 121 8.29 -5.73 3.95
C GLY A 121 7.52 -6.45 5.03
N VAL A 122 8.18 -7.40 5.62
CA VAL A 122 7.64 -8.34 6.60
C VAL A 122 8.70 -8.69 7.64
N TYR A 123 8.25 -9.02 8.84
CA TYR A 123 9.14 -9.51 9.89
C TYR A 123 9.60 -10.95 9.61
N VAL A 124 8.67 -11.84 9.24
CA VAL A 124 9.05 -13.20 8.82
C VAL A 124 9.43 -13.18 7.34
N ALA A 125 10.72 -13.07 7.08
CA ALA A 125 11.28 -12.81 5.75
C ALA A 125 10.67 -13.70 4.64
N TRP A 126 10.38 -13.07 3.49
CA TRP A 126 9.90 -13.69 2.26
C TRP A 126 8.46 -14.21 2.26
N THR A 127 7.67 -13.98 3.32
CA THR A 127 6.25 -14.37 3.32
C THR A 127 5.44 -13.57 2.32
N ASP A 128 5.73 -12.27 2.16
CA ASP A 128 5.14 -11.39 1.13
C ASP A 128 5.42 -11.90 -0.29
N LYS A 129 6.67 -12.30 -0.57
CA LYS A 129 7.05 -12.87 -1.87
C LYS A 129 6.33 -14.18 -2.16
N LYS A 130 6.25 -15.09 -1.18
CA LYS A 130 5.51 -16.35 -1.34
C LYS A 130 4.04 -16.08 -1.63
N LEU A 131 3.43 -15.15 -0.92
CA LEU A 131 2.04 -14.74 -1.12
C LEU A 131 1.83 -14.14 -2.51
N ARG A 132 2.70 -13.22 -2.95
CA ARG A 132 2.68 -12.68 -4.31
C ARG A 132 2.72 -13.77 -5.38
N ASP A 133 3.64 -14.72 -5.22
CA ASP A 133 3.83 -15.82 -6.18
C ASP A 133 2.63 -16.78 -6.20
N GLU A 134 1.95 -17.00 -5.06
CA GLU A 134 0.69 -17.74 -5.01
C GLU A 134 -0.46 -17.00 -5.71
N ILE A 135 -0.56 -15.67 -5.53
CA ILE A 135 -1.56 -14.85 -6.20
C ILE A 135 -1.31 -14.85 -7.71
N ASN A 136 -0.07 -14.67 -8.15
CA ASN A 136 0.31 -14.67 -9.56
C ASN A 136 0.03 -16.01 -10.25
N THR A 137 0.20 -17.11 -9.53
CA THR A 137 -0.13 -18.47 -10.02
C THR A 137 -1.58 -18.87 -9.76
N ARG A 138 -2.42 -17.95 -9.26
CA ARG A 138 -3.86 -18.15 -8.97
C ARG A 138 -4.13 -19.27 -7.95
N ARG A 139 -3.16 -19.61 -7.10
CA ARG A 139 -3.33 -20.55 -5.98
C ARG A 139 -4.06 -19.91 -4.80
N THR A 140 -4.00 -18.60 -4.69
CA THR A 140 -4.77 -17.83 -3.72
C THR A 140 -5.32 -16.55 -4.34
N THR A 141 -6.33 -15.95 -3.69
CA THR A 141 -6.98 -14.72 -4.13
C THR A 141 -6.38 -13.51 -3.41
N GLY A 142 -6.06 -12.46 -4.17
CA GLY A 142 -5.50 -11.23 -3.60
C GLY A 142 -5.22 -10.19 -4.68
N PRO A 143 -4.75 -8.99 -4.29
CA PRO A 143 -4.31 -7.93 -5.21
C PRO A 143 -3.04 -8.31 -5.95
N ARG A 144 -2.67 -7.58 -7.01
CA ARG A 144 -1.29 -7.60 -7.54
C ARG A 144 -0.36 -6.99 -6.50
N MET A 145 0.74 -7.67 -6.20
CA MET A 145 1.66 -7.22 -5.16
C MET A 145 3.02 -6.84 -5.74
N ARG A 146 3.59 -5.74 -5.23
CA ARG A 146 5.02 -5.43 -5.27
C ARG A 146 5.55 -5.63 -3.87
N VAL A 147 6.63 -6.41 -3.71
CA VAL A 147 7.09 -6.90 -2.41
C VAL A 147 8.53 -6.54 -2.13
N SER A 148 8.88 -6.42 -0.85
CA SER A 148 10.23 -6.04 -0.39
C SER A 148 11.02 -7.21 0.22
N GLY A 149 10.36 -8.29 0.64
CA GLY A 149 10.99 -9.48 1.23
C GLY A 149 11.32 -9.36 2.72
N TYR A 150 11.88 -8.23 3.15
CA TYR A 150 12.18 -7.87 4.54
C TYR A 150 12.59 -6.39 4.65
N TYR A 151 12.71 -5.89 5.88
CA TYR A 151 13.21 -4.53 6.15
C TYR A 151 14.73 -4.52 6.19
N LEU A 152 15.38 -3.47 5.66
CA LEU A 152 16.78 -3.17 5.96
C LEU A 152 16.83 -2.15 7.10
N THR A 153 17.42 -2.52 8.21
CA THR A 153 17.43 -1.75 9.45
C THR A 153 18.74 -1.95 10.23
N ILE A 154 19.02 -1.06 11.17
CA ILE A 154 20.15 -1.21 12.10
C ILE A 154 19.74 -2.05 13.33
N PRO A 155 20.70 -2.66 14.04
CA PRO A 155 20.43 -3.28 15.33
C PRO A 155 19.82 -2.26 16.31
N GLY A 156 18.71 -2.65 16.95
CA GLY A 156 17.92 -1.78 17.86
C GLY A 156 17.14 -0.67 17.15
N GLY A 157 17.07 -0.68 15.80
CA GLY A 157 16.31 0.28 15.03
C GLY A 157 14.82 -0.07 14.91
N GLY A 158 14.06 0.82 14.24
CA GLY A 158 12.61 0.71 14.12
C GLY A 158 12.10 -0.52 13.36
N GLY A 159 12.96 -1.19 12.60
CA GLY A 159 12.64 -2.45 11.92
C GLY A 159 13.24 -3.70 12.60
N ASP A 160 13.98 -3.52 13.67
CA ASP A 160 14.48 -4.62 14.49
C ASP A 160 13.42 -4.99 15.53
N VAL A 161 12.92 -6.22 15.48
CA VAL A 161 11.83 -6.71 16.35
C VAL A 161 12.34 -7.09 17.74
N ALA A 162 13.45 -6.50 18.20
CA ALA A 162 13.98 -6.77 19.52
C ALA A 162 13.01 -6.29 20.62
N VAL A 163 12.60 -7.21 21.50
CA VAL A 163 11.70 -6.92 22.63
C VAL A 163 12.50 -6.84 23.92
N PRO A 164 12.41 -5.74 24.68
CA PRO A 164 13.11 -5.59 25.94
C PRO A 164 12.80 -6.70 26.93
N GLY A 165 13.85 -7.29 27.49
CA GLY A 165 13.70 -8.37 28.49
C GLY A 165 13.50 -9.77 27.92
N TYR A 166 13.37 -9.93 26.63
CA TYR A 166 13.36 -11.25 26.01
C TYR A 166 14.74 -11.92 26.15
N GLN A 167 14.77 -13.15 26.62
CA GLN A 167 16.02 -13.89 26.92
C GLN A 167 16.29 -15.03 25.92
N GLY A 168 15.38 -15.25 24.96
CA GLY A 168 15.53 -16.27 23.94
C GLY A 168 16.29 -15.76 22.71
N ASP A 169 16.62 -16.67 21.80
CA ASP A 169 17.22 -16.32 20.52
C ASP A 169 16.13 -15.82 19.55
N ILE A 170 16.39 -14.67 18.91
CA ILE A 170 15.51 -14.16 17.84
C ILE A 170 15.81 -14.96 16.57
N PRO A 171 14.81 -15.57 15.92
CA PRO A 171 15.04 -16.39 14.74
C PRO A 171 15.71 -15.61 13.58
N ASP A 172 16.64 -16.25 12.86
CA ASP A 172 17.35 -15.66 11.71
C ASP A 172 16.42 -15.06 10.64
N GLN A 173 15.24 -15.65 10.45
CA GLN A 173 14.24 -15.14 9.50
C GLN A 173 13.70 -13.76 9.90
N ILE A 174 13.67 -13.43 11.19
CA ILE A 174 13.28 -12.12 11.74
C ILE A 174 14.44 -11.13 11.64
N GLN A 175 15.68 -11.59 11.85
CA GLN A 175 16.90 -10.79 11.82
C GLN A 175 17.50 -10.60 10.42
N ARG A 176 16.81 -11.07 9.37
CA ARG A 176 17.34 -11.13 7.99
C ARG A 176 17.86 -9.79 7.47
N GLY A 177 17.19 -8.70 7.76
CA GLY A 177 17.54 -7.37 7.29
C GLY A 177 18.32 -6.52 8.29
N VAL A 178 18.54 -7.02 9.51
CA VAL A 178 19.26 -6.28 10.56
C VAL A 178 20.75 -6.30 10.25
N THR A 179 21.37 -5.12 10.08
CA THR A 179 22.78 -5.00 9.75
C THR A 179 23.30 -3.58 10.06
N LYS A 180 24.61 -3.39 9.97
CA LYS A 180 25.27 -2.09 10.17
C LYS A 180 26.48 -1.97 9.26
N GLY A 181 26.71 -0.75 8.77
CA GLY A 181 27.85 -0.39 7.91
C GLY A 181 27.55 -0.54 6.43
N THR A 182 28.15 0.33 5.66
CA THR A 182 27.91 0.57 4.23
C THR A 182 28.00 -0.70 3.37
N ASP A 183 29.06 -1.51 3.57
CA ASP A 183 29.26 -2.72 2.78
C ASP A 183 28.25 -3.82 3.13
N ASN A 184 27.87 -3.92 4.39
CA ASN A 184 26.86 -4.87 4.83
C ASN A 184 25.48 -4.51 4.29
N PHE A 185 25.09 -3.22 4.32
CA PHE A 185 23.82 -2.77 3.71
C PHE A 185 23.81 -3.02 2.21
N ARG A 186 24.92 -2.77 1.50
CA ARG A 186 25.06 -3.11 0.08
C ARG A 186 24.86 -4.60 -0.17
N ALA A 187 25.48 -5.45 0.65
CA ALA A 187 25.34 -6.90 0.54
C ALA A 187 23.89 -7.35 0.84
N ARG A 188 23.23 -6.80 1.86
CA ARG A 188 21.82 -7.10 2.18
C ARG A 188 20.87 -6.64 1.08
N ALA A 189 21.11 -5.47 0.49
CA ALA A 189 20.35 -4.99 -0.67
C ALA A 189 20.48 -5.96 -1.86
N GLN A 190 21.71 -6.43 -2.16
CA GLN A 190 21.92 -7.45 -3.20
C GLN A 190 21.18 -8.75 -2.89
N GLN A 191 21.21 -9.22 -1.65
CA GLN A 191 20.48 -10.44 -1.25
C GLN A 191 18.96 -10.29 -1.42
N ALA A 192 18.40 -9.09 -1.14
CA ALA A 192 17.00 -8.81 -1.39
C ALA A 192 16.66 -8.87 -2.88
N ILE A 193 17.51 -8.28 -3.73
CA ILE A 193 17.38 -8.29 -5.18
C ILE A 193 17.45 -9.73 -5.73
N ASP A 194 18.46 -10.50 -5.34
CA ASP A 194 18.67 -11.89 -5.77
C ASP A 194 17.52 -12.80 -5.30
N GLY A 195 16.95 -12.50 -4.12
CA GLY A 195 15.79 -13.17 -3.57
C GLY A 195 14.48 -12.88 -4.30
N GLY A 196 14.46 -11.90 -5.21
CA GLY A 196 13.31 -11.56 -6.05
C GLY A 196 12.37 -10.52 -5.42
N ALA A 197 12.90 -9.63 -4.59
CA ALA A 197 12.19 -8.42 -4.17
C ALA A 197 11.93 -7.51 -5.38
N ASP A 198 10.76 -6.90 -5.43
CA ASP A 198 10.39 -5.91 -6.48
C ASP A 198 10.90 -4.51 -6.12
N GLN A 199 11.25 -4.29 -4.87
CA GLN A 199 11.71 -3.03 -4.29
C GLN A 199 12.46 -3.29 -2.99
N ILE A 200 13.20 -2.29 -2.48
CA ILE A 200 13.89 -2.38 -1.19
C ILE A 200 13.24 -1.43 -0.20
N LYS A 201 12.91 -1.92 0.99
CA LYS A 201 12.45 -1.11 2.12
C LYS A 201 13.58 -0.91 3.11
N ILE A 202 13.90 0.35 3.41
CA ILE A 202 14.81 0.75 4.47
C ILE A 202 14.08 1.43 5.62
N ILE A 203 14.61 1.32 6.82
CA ILE A 203 14.16 2.03 8.01
C ILE A 203 15.20 3.10 8.34
N ALA A 204 14.94 4.34 7.90
CA ALA A 204 15.91 5.43 8.00
C ALA A 204 15.79 6.22 9.30
N SER A 205 14.65 6.13 10.00
CA SER A 205 14.44 6.73 11.32
C SER A 205 13.78 5.75 12.27
N GLY A 206 13.74 6.11 13.55
CA GLY A 206 12.95 5.37 14.51
C GLY A 206 11.47 5.30 14.16
N ALA A 207 10.77 4.29 14.70
CA ALA A 207 9.38 3.98 14.42
C ALA A 207 8.48 4.17 15.64
N VAL A 208 7.18 4.36 15.40
CA VAL A 208 6.16 4.47 16.46
C VAL A 208 5.96 3.14 17.16
N LEU A 209 5.83 2.05 16.40
CA LEU A 209 5.53 0.69 16.92
C LEU A 209 6.80 -0.16 17.08
N ALA A 210 7.86 0.41 17.62
CA ALA A 210 9.11 -0.29 17.95
C ALA A 210 9.62 0.14 19.34
N TYR A 211 10.24 -0.76 20.08
CA TYR A 211 10.84 -0.45 21.38
C TYR A 211 12.17 0.30 21.22
N GLY A 212 12.45 1.23 22.14
CA GLY A 212 13.74 1.95 22.24
C GLY A 212 14.05 2.94 21.13
N SER A 213 13.41 2.83 20.01
CA SER A 213 13.58 3.66 18.82
C SER A 213 12.74 4.96 18.94
N LEU A 214 13.25 6.08 18.44
CA LEU A 214 12.57 7.38 18.50
C LEU A 214 12.20 7.87 17.10
N PRO A 215 10.92 8.13 16.78
CA PRO A 215 10.48 8.51 15.43
C PRO A 215 11.22 9.71 14.84
N GLY A 216 11.62 10.67 15.66
CA GLY A 216 12.38 11.85 15.22
C GLY A 216 13.86 11.63 14.92
N SER A 217 14.43 10.49 15.34
CA SER A 217 15.89 10.25 15.29
C SER A 217 16.30 9.48 14.06
N PRO A 218 17.37 9.93 13.33
CA PRO A 218 17.99 9.12 12.29
C PRO A 218 18.54 7.81 12.85
N GLU A 219 18.42 6.73 12.08
CA GLU A 219 18.96 5.40 12.40
C GLU A 219 20.03 4.97 11.40
N MET A 220 19.73 4.97 10.11
CA MET A 220 20.74 4.79 9.08
C MET A 220 21.48 6.10 8.82
N ASN A 221 22.80 6.04 8.67
CA ASN A 221 23.57 7.18 8.21
C ASN A 221 23.46 7.38 6.67
N PRO A 222 23.78 8.58 6.13
CA PRO A 222 23.63 8.87 4.70
C PRO A 222 24.40 7.89 3.79
N GLU A 223 25.59 7.47 4.18
CA GLU A 223 26.45 6.57 3.40
C GLU A 223 25.84 5.16 3.30
N GLU A 224 25.18 4.69 4.35
CA GLU A 224 24.46 3.42 4.36
C GLU A 224 23.24 3.48 3.43
N ILE A 225 22.47 4.58 3.45
CA ILE A 225 21.33 4.78 2.55
C ILE A 225 21.81 4.84 1.10
N VAL A 226 22.86 5.61 0.81
CA VAL A 226 23.47 5.69 -0.54
C VAL A 226 23.91 4.32 -1.03
N ALA A 227 24.51 3.49 -0.18
CA ALA A 227 24.97 2.15 -0.56
C ALA A 227 23.80 1.25 -1.01
N VAL A 228 22.67 1.34 -0.34
CA VAL A 228 21.43 0.61 -0.73
C VAL A 228 20.88 1.16 -2.04
N VAL A 229 20.77 2.49 -2.16
CA VAL A 229 20.23 3.17 -3.35
C VAL A 229 21.08 2.86 -4.59
N ASP A 230 22.40 2.93 -4.48
CA ASP A 230 23.32 2.63 -5.58
C ASP A 230 23.21 1.16 -6.03
N GLN A 231 23.03 0.25 -5.08
CA GLN A 231 22.85 -1.16 -5.40
C GLN A 231 21.50 -1.42 -6.08
N ALA A 232 20.42 -0.80 -5.59
CA ALA A 232 19.09 -0.88 -6.17
C ALA A 232 19.04 -0.31 -7.60
N LYS A 233 19.69 0.83 -7.85
CA LYS A 233 19.79 1.45 -9.17
C LYS A 233 20.42 0.54 -10.22
N LYS A 234 21.44 -0.25 -9.87
CA LYS A 234 22.08 -1.21 -10.80
C LYS A 234 21.08 -2.28 -11.29
N ALA A 235 20.13 -2.64 -10.43
CA ALA A 235 19.07 -3.61 -10.73
C ALA A 235 17.78 -2.97 -11.25
N ASN A 236 17.74 -1.64 -11.40
CA ASN A 236 16.52 -0.88 -11.73
C ASN A 236 15.36 -1.14 -10.76
N ILE A 237 15.68 -1.22 -9.47
CA ILE A 237 14.74 -1.44 -8.37
C ILE A 237 14.63 -0.16 -7.54
N LYS A 238 13.43 0.13 -7.06
CA LYS A 238 13.13 1.29 -6.23
C LYS A 238 13.53 1.08 -4.78
N VAL A 239 13.91 2.18 -4.10
CA VAL A 239 14.16 2.20 -2.65
C VAL A 239 13.11 3.05 -1.96
N ILE A 240 12.49 2.50 -0.94
CA ILE A 240 11.41 3.09 -0.15
C ILE A 240 11.92 3.28 1.28
N ALA A 241 11.82 4.50 1.82
CA ALA A 241 12.32 4.81 3.15
C ALA A 241 11.16 5.07 4.14
N HIS A 242 11.10 4.26 5.20
CA HIS A 242 10.42 4.66 6.43
C HIS A 242 11.21 5.81 7.05
N ALA A 243 10.59 6.96 7.22
CA ALA A 243 11.20 8.09 7.90
C ALA A 243 10.15 9.04 8.49
N HIS A 244 10.23 9.25 9.81
CA HIS A 244 9.39 10.22 10.51
C HIS A 244 10.09 11.56 10.71
N GLY A 245 11.36 11.55 11.11
CA GLY A 245 12.13 12.75 11.50
C GLY A 245 12.57 13.60 10.31
N ALA A 246 12.55 14.93 10.45
CA ALA A 246 12.93 15.87 9.38
C ALA A 246 14.32 15.58 8.80
N LEU A 247 15.33 15.39 9.67
CA LEU A 247 16.71 15.10 9.22
C LEU A 247 16.80 13.78 8.46
N SER A 248 16.14 12.71 8.94
CA SER A 248 16.14 11.41 8.27
C SER A 248 15.47 11.47 6.90
N ILE A 249 14.36 12.24 6.79
CA ILE A 249 13.65 12.47 5.54
C ILE A 249 14.56 13.18 4.53
N GLN A 250 15.22 14.28 4.95
CA GLN A 250 16.13 15.04 4.10
C GLN A 250 17.31 14.16 3.63
N GLN A 251 17.93 13.40 4.54
CA GLN A 251 19.02 12.48 4.22
C GLN A 251 18.60 11.39 3.23
N ALA A 252 17.43 10.77 3.43
CA ALA A 252 16.91 9.75 2.53
C ALA A 252 16.61 10.32 1.14
N ILE A 253 15.98 11.51 1.05
CA ILE A 253 15.72 12.19 -0.22
C ILE A 253 17.01 12.54 -0.94
N LEU A 254 18.01 13.07 -0.24
CA LEU A 254 19.31 13.43 -0.82
C LEU A 254 20.10 12.20 -1.28
N ALA A 255 19.98 11.08 -0.58
CA ALA A 255 20.56 9.79 -0.98
C ALA A 255 19.88 9.20 -2.23
N GLY A 256 18.67 9.65 -2.58
CA GLY A 256 17.98 9.30 -3.82
C GLY A 256 17.00 8.15 -3.70
N VAL A 257 16.28 8.05 -2.58
CA VAL A 257 15.13 7.14 -2.45
C VAL A 257 13.96 7.59 -3.33
N ASP A 258 13.05 6.68 -3.66
CA ASP A 258 11.91 6.93 -4.56
C ASP A 258 10.65 7.42 -3.82
N SER A 259 10.48 7.03 -2.56
CA SER A 259 9.39 7.53 -1.70
C SER A 259 9.77 7.51 -0.23
N ILE A 260 9.09 8.40 0.53
CA ILE A 260 9.14 8.48 1.98
C ILE A 260 7.79 8.02 2.53
N GLU A 261 7.83 7.08 3.46
CA GLU A 261 6.67 6.59 4.17
C GLU A 261 6.53 7.33 5.51
N HIS A 262 5.28 7.56 5.94
CA HIS A 262 4.87 8.29 7.15
C HIS A 262 5.16 9.79 7.09
N ALA A 263 6.40 10.22 6.93
CA ALA A 263 6.82 11.62 6.85
C ALA A 263 6.25 12.51 7.99
N SER A 264 6.03 11.96 9.19
CA SER A 264 5.21 12.59 10.23
C SER A 264 5.75 13.94 10.68
N LEU A 265 7.05 14.08 10.82
CA LEU A 265 7.74 15.27 11.32
C LEU A 265 8.50 16.01 10.19
N ILE A 266 8.06 15.85 8.94
CA ILE A 266 8.68 16.53 7.80
C ILE A 266 8.59 18.06 7.99
N ASP A 267 9.68 18.75 7.75
CA ASP A 267 9.76 20.20 7.78
C ASP A 267 9.63 20.84 6.38
N ASN A 268 9.69 22.16 6.32
CA ASN A 268 9.58 22.87 5.05
C ASN A 268 10.73 22.53 4.08
N GLU A 269 11.93 22.26 4.59
CA GLU A 269 13.07 21.88 3.75
C GLU A 269 12.86 20.48 3.16
N GLY A 270 12.41 19.50 3.97
CA GLY A 270 12.04 18.17 3.50
C GLY A 270 10.93 18.21 2.45
N ILE A 271 9.90 19.04 2.64
CA ILE A 271 8.82 19.26 1.64
C ILE A 271 9.39 19.83 0.33
N ASN A 272 10.25 20.84 0.41
CA ASN A 272 10.87 21.45 -0.77
C ASN A 272 11.80 20.47 -1.51
N LEU A 273 12.58 19.68 -0.78
CA LEU A 273 13.43 18.63 -1.34
C LEU A 273 12.60 17.53 -2.02
N ALA A 274 11.53 17.04 -1.37
CA ALA A 274 10.64 16.03 -1.94
C ALA A 274 10.06 16.52 -3.27
N LYS A 275 9.55 17.76 -3.31
CA LYS A 275 9.02 18.37 -4.52
C LYS A 275 10.09 18.54 -5.61
N ALA A 276 11.25 19.09 -5.27
CA ALA A 276 12.32 19.36 -6.23
C ALA A 276 12.93 18.08 -6.84
N LYS A 277 12.99 17.00 -6.06
CA LYS A 277 13.52 15.69 -6.48
C LYS A 277 12.45 14.75 -7.05
N GLY A 278 11.16 15.10 -6.96
CA GLY A 278 10.05 14.23 -7.39
C GLY A 278 9.88 13.01 -6.49
N VAL A 279 10.32 13.07 -5.23
CA VAL A 279 10.15 11.98 -4.26
C VAL A 279 8.72 12.02 -3.73
N ALA A 280 8.00 10.91 -3.82
CA ALA A 280 6.63 10.81 -3.35
C ALA A 280 6.56 10.65 -1.83
N LEU A 281 5.49 11.16 -1.23
CA LEU A 281 5.15 10.91 0.18
C LEU A 281 3.95 9.96 0.26
N SER A 282 4.05 8.96 1.12
CA SER A 282 2.98 8.04 1.49
C SER A 282 2.70 8.22 2.98
N MET A 283 1.63 8.95 3.30
CA MET A 283 1.34 9.39 4.67
C MET A 283 0.05 8.73 5.18
N ASP A 284 0.21 7.81 6.11
CA ASP A 284 -0.82 6.94 6.71
C ASP A 284 -1.63 7.65 7.81
N ILE A 285 -2.25 8.78 7.49
CA ILE A 285 -2.86 9.75 8.44
C ILE A 285 -4.10 9.25 9.19
N TYR A 286 -4.59 8.03 8.91
CA TYR A 286 -5.65 7.36 9.67
C TYR A 286 -5.08 6.57 10.86
N ASN A 287 -3.90 5.96 10.73
CA ASN A 287 -3.31 5.06 11.72
C ASN A 287 -3.34 5.61 13.15
N GLY A 288 -3.00 6.88 13.32
CA GLY A 288 -2.95 7.51 14.64
C GLY A 288 -4.25 7.42 15.42
N ASP A 289 -5.43 7.52 14.76
CA ASP A 289 -6.71 7.38 15.46
C ASP A 289 -7.00 5.93 15.83
N TYR A 290 -6.61 4.97 14.99
CA TYR A 290 -6.75 3.55 15.30
C TYR A 290 -5.90 3.17 16.52
N ILE A 291 -4.63 3.56 16.54
CA ILE A 291 -3.72 3.33 17.68
C ILE A 291 -4.25 4.00 18.96
N ASN A 292 -4.76 5.23 18.86
CA ASN A 292 -5.31 5.96 20.03
C ASN A 292 -6.64 5.37 20.55
N THR A 293 -7.36 4.61 19.75
CA THR A 293 -8.63 4.00 20.16
C THR A 293 -8.47 2.52 20.48
N VAL A 294 -8.12 1.72 19.51
CA VAL A 294 -7.99 0.25 19.66
C VAL A 294 -6.73 -0.09 20.47
N GLY A 295 -5.60 0.54 20.20
CA GLY A 295 -4.37 0.30 20.94
C GLY A 295 -4.51 0.59 22.44
N VAL A 296 -5.23 1.66 22.78
CA VAL A 296 -5.56 1.95 24.21
C VAL A 296 -6.49 0.90 24.80
N ALA A 297 -7.54 0.50 24.06
CA ALA A 297 -8.51 -0.49 24.54
C ALA A 297 -7.90 -1.88 24.71
N GLU A 298 -6.92 -2.24 23.88
CA GLU A 298 -6.21 -3.52 23.88
C GLU A 298 -4.91 -3.49 24.74
N ASN A 299 -4.65 -2.39 25.43
CA ASN A 299 -3.47 -2.20 26.30
C ASN A 299 -2.14 -2.39 25.57
N TRP A 300 -2.01 -1.79 24.39
CA TRP A 300 -0.72 -1.77 23.69
C TRP A 300 0.36 -1.07 24.53
N PRO A 301 1.66 -1.34 24.32
CA PRO A 301 2.75 -0.75 25.08
C PRO A 301 2.64 0.77 25.16
N GLU A 302 2.74 1.33 26.37
CA GLU A 302 2.60 2.79 26.60
C GLU A 302 3.63 3.60 25.78
N GLU A 303 4.80 3.02 25.52
CA GLU A 303 5.79 3.63 24.66
C GLU A 303 5.23 3.87 23.23
N PHE A 304 4.51 2.91 22.65
CA PHE A 304 3.90 3.02 21.34
C PHE A 304 2.78 4.06 21.33
N LEU A 305 1.91 4.02 22.35
CA LEU A 305 0.81 4.98 22.51
C LEU A 305 1.33 6.41 22.67
N ARG A 306 2.39 6.61 23.44
CA ARG A 306 3.04 7.92 23.64
C ARG A 306 3.61 8.45 22.33
N LYS A 307 4.41 7.65 21.61
CA LYS A 307 5.00 8.03 20.31
C LYS A 307 3.92 8.38 19.28
N ASN A 308 2.83 7.62 19.26
CA ASN A 308 1.68 7.90 18.40
C ASN A 308 1.05 9.27 18.73
N ARG A 309 0.83 9.59 20.02
CA ARG A 309 0.29 10.90 20.42
C ARG A 309 1.21 12.04 20.01
N GLU A 310 2.53 11.85 20.12
CA GLU A 310 3.55 12.86 19.77
C GLU A 310 3.64 13.11 18.25
N THR A 311 3.31 12.15 17.40
CA THR A 311 3.50 12.24 15.95
C THR A 311 2.22 12.53 15.16
N THR A 312 1.06 12.00 15.59
CA THR A 312 -0.19 12.00 14.79
C THR A 312 -0.67 13.41 14.40
N GLY A 313 -0.67 14.34 15.36
CA GLY A 313 -1.13 15.72 15.10
C GLY A 313 -0.24 16.42 14.07
N LEU A 314 1.07 16.33 14.26
CA LEU A 314 2.08 16.92 13.38
C LEU A 314 2.05 16.30 11.99
N GLN A 315 1.86 14.98 11.87
CA GLN A 315 1.73 14.29 10.59
C GLN A 315 0.59 14.88 9.75
N ARG A 316 -0.57 15.13 10.35
CA ARG A 316 -1.75 15.68 9.69
C ARG A 316 -1.56 17.13 9.26
N GLU A 317 -0.91 17.93 10.09
CA GLU A 317 -0.53 19.30 9.72
C GLU A 317 0.45 19.31 8.55
N ASN A 318 1.46 18.44 8.60
CA ASN A 318 2.48 18.33 7.58
C ASN A 318 1.94 17.72 6.28
N PHE A 319 0.96 16.79 6.35
CA PHE A 319 0.21 16.35 5.19
C PHE A 319 -0.44 17.53 4.47
N THR A 320 -1.13 18.40 5.22
CA THR A 320 -1.77 19.61 4.67
C THR A 320 -0.74 20.55 4.01
N LYS A 321 0.42 20.74 4.64
CA LYS A 321 1.49 21.60 4.10
C LYS A 321 2.09 20.99 2.82
N ALA A 322 2.41 19.68 2.83
CA ALA A 322 2.97 18.96 1.69
C ALA A 322 2.01 19.00 0.50
N HIS A 323 0.72 18.71 0.72
CA HIS A 323 -0.31 18.79 -0.31
C HIS A 323 -0.41 20.19 -0.93
N LYS A 324 -0.53 21.24 -0.11
CA LYS A 324 -0.58 22.63 -0.59
C LYS A 324 0.68 23.05 -1.34
N SER A 325 1.82 22.48 -1.04
CA SER A 325 3.08 22.74 -1.73
C SER A 325 3.20 22.02 -3.07
N GLY A 326 2.28 21.10 -3.39
CA GLY A 326 2.26 20.34 -4.64
C GLY A 326 3.31 19.21 -4.68
N VAL A 327 3.66 18.64 -3.53
CA VAL A 327 4.41 17.38 -3.46
C VAL A 327 3.50 16.24 -3.91
N ILE A 328 4.05 15.26 -4.61
CA ILE A 328 3.32 14.04 -4.98
C ILE A 328 2.99 13.26 -3.72
N ILE A 329 1.70 13.13 -3.39
CA ILE A 329 1.22 12.28 -2.31
C ILE A 329 0.51 11.09 -2.92
N VAL A 330 0.90 9.87 -2.50
CA VAL A 330 0.27 8.62 -2.87
C VAL A 330 -0.53 8.04 -1.71
N TYR A 331 -1.55 7.27 -2.06
CA TYR A 331 -2.38 6.56 -1.09
C TYR A 331 -1.60 5.40 -0.47
N GLY A 332 -1.33 5.43 0.81
CA GLY A 332 -0.68 4.36 1.53
C GLY A 332 -1.26 4.29 2.94
N THR A 333 -1.63 3.10 3.37
CA THR A 333 -2.44 2.92 4.58
C THR A 333 -1.69 2.41 5.78
N ASP A 334 -0.58 1.71 5.56
CA ASP A 334 0.12 0.93 6.57
C ASP A 334 -0.80 -0.14 7.21
N ALA A 335 -1.75 -0.67 6.39
CA ALA A 335 -2.63 -1.75 6.84
C ALA A 335 -1.80 -2.98 7.20
N GLY A 336 -2.13 -3.58 8.32
CA GLY A 336 -1.34 -4.44 9.17
C GLY A 336 -1.32 -3.86 10.57
N VAL A 337 -1.10 -2.55 10.70
CA VAL A 337 -1.34 -1.79 11.96
C VAL A 337 -2.82 -1.80 12.31
N TYR A 338 -3.68 -1.68 11.32
CA TYR A 338 -5.12 -1.90 11.47
C TYR A 338 -5.62 -2.96 10.50
N PRO A 339 -6.83 -3.51 10.69
CA PRO A 339 -7.30 -4.65 9.91
C PRO A 339 -7.34 -4.39 8.40
N HIS A 340 -6.81 -5.32 7.62
CA HIS A 340 -7.01 -5.37 6.18
C HIS A 340 -8.50 -5.47 5.84
N GLY A 341 -8.93 -4.75 4.82
CA GLY A 341 -10.34 -4.55 4.47
C GLY A 341 -10.86 -3.16 4.87
N ASP A 342 -10.21 -2.52 5.84
CA ASP A 342 -10.50 -1.16 6.31
C ASP A 342 -9.65 -0.10 5.56
N ASN A 343 -8.86 -0.49 4.59
CA ASN A 343 -7.94 0.37 3.84
C ASN A 343 -8.59 1.69 3.37
N ALA A 344 -9.83 1.66 2.90
CA ALA A 344 -10.54 2.83 2.37
C ALA A 344 -10.88 3.90 3.43
N LYS A 345 -10.77 3.59 4.73
CA LYS A 345 -11.03 4.57 5.82
C LYS A 345 -10.08 5.78 5.76
N GLN A 346 -8.91 5.65 5.17
CA GLN A 346 -7.96 6.75 5.03
C GLN A 346 -8.46 7.85 4.08
N PHE A 347 -9.27 7.56 3.07
CA PHE A 347 -9.75 8.56 2.11
C PHE A 347 -10.39 9.77 2.78
N LYS A 348 -11.27 9.56 3.77
CA LYS A 348 -11.92 10.65 4.50
C LYS A 348 -10.93 11.54 5.26
N TYR A 349 -9.81 10.98 5.72
CA TYR A 349 -8.76 11.75 6.38
C TYR A 349 -8.00 12.60 5.36
N MET A 350 -7.66 12.07 4.20
CA MET A 350 -6.99 12.85 3.14
C MET A 350 -7.85 14.04 2.72
N VAL A 351 -9.16 13.84 2.57
CA VAL A 351 -10.10 14.94 2.27
C VAL A 351 -10.23 15.91 3.45
N LYS A 352 -10.36 15.42 4.68
CA LYS A 352 -10.43 16.25 5.88
C LYS A 352 -9.21 17.17 6.03
N TYR A 353 -8.02 16.70 5.60
CA TYR A 353 -6.77 17.43 5.74
C TYR A 353 -6.29 18.11 4.45
N GLY A 354 -7.18 18.31 3.48
CA GLY A 354 -6.99 19.30 2.44
C GLY A 354 -7.14 18.86 0.99
N MET A 355 -7.12 17.56 0.67
CA MET A 355 -7.43 17.08 -0.67
C MET A 355 -8.91 17.25 -1.00
N ASN A 356 -9.24 17.49 -2.25
CA ASN A 356 -10.61 17.27 -2.72
C ASN A 356 -10.80 15.77 -3.07
N ASN A 357 -12.05 15.36 -3.34
CA ASN A 357 -12.38 13.95 -3.54
C ASN A 357 -11.65 13.32 -4.73
N ILE A 358 -11.51 14.06 -5.85
CA ILE A 358 -10.80 13.53 -7.03
C ILE A 358 -9.28 13.43 -6.76
N GLU A 359 -8.67 14.37 -6.06
CA GLU A 359 -7.25 14.28 -5.69
C GLU A 359 -6.97 13.07 -4.81
N ALA A 360 -7.85 12.78 -3.84
CA ALA A 360 -7.74 11.58 -3.01
C ALA A 360 -7.88 10.29 -3.86
N ILE A 361 -8.80 10.24 -4.82
CA ILE A 361 -8.92 9.10 -5.76
C ILE A 361 -7.69 9.00 -6.66
N GLN A 362 -7.17 10.12 -7.17
CA GLN A 362 -5.97 10.13 -8.01
C GLN A 362 -4.74 9.63 -7.25
N SER A 363 -4.63 9.92 -5.94
CA SER A 363 -3.54 9.40 -5.11
C SER A 363 -3.52 7.87 -5.01
N ALA A 364 -4.71 7.23 -5.08
CA ALA A 364 -4.91 5.78 -5.05
C ALA A 364 -5.04 5.16 -6.46
N THR A 365 -4.82 5.92 -7.51
CA THR A 365 -4.94 5.46 -8.91
C THR A 365 -3.77 5.97 -9.75
N LEU A 366 -3.86 7.18 -10.32
CA LEU A 366 -2.85 7.73 -11.24
C LEU A 366 -1.48 7.88 -10.60
N HIS A 367 -1.41 8.59 -9.47
CA HIS A 367 -0.14 8.89 -8.80
C HIS A 367 0.51 7.62 -8.25
N ALA A 368 -0.29 6.75 -7.63
CA ALA A 368 0.20 5.46 -7.16
C ALA A 368 0.74 4.60 -8.32
N ALA A 369 0.03 4.53 -9.45
CA ALA A 369 0.46 3.78 -10.64
C ALA A 369 1.78 4.31 -11.21
N GLU A 370 1.99 5.63 -11.20
CA GLU A 370 3.25 6.25 -11.63
C GLU A 370 4.39 5.91 -10.68
N VAL A 371 4.19 6.12 -9.39
CA VAL A 371 5.22 5.89 -8.36
C VAL A 371 5.61 4.42 -8.27
N ILE A 372 4.66 3.48 -8.40
CA ILE A 372 4.96 2.03 -8.40
C ILE A 372 5.56 1.54 -9.75
N GLY A 373 5.60 2.40 -10.78
CA GLY A 373 6.13 2.06 -12.10
C GLY A 373 5.18 1.21 -12.96
N MET A 374 3.87 1.31 -12.74
CA MET A 374 2.83 0.57 -13.47
C MET A 374 1.82 1.48 -14.21
N ASN A 375 2.18 2.73 -14.48
CA ASN A 375 1.31 3.75 -15.08
C ASN A 375 0.83 3.46 -16.52
N LYS A 376 1.36 2.39 -17.15
CA LYS A 376 0.88 1.84 -18.43
C LYS A 376 0.04 0.57 -18.28
N GLN A 377 -0.30 0.19 -17.03
CA GLN A 377 -0.95 -1.08 -16.74
C GLN A 377 -2.14 -0.95 -15.80
N VAL A 378 -2.08 -0.04 -14.80
CA VAL A 378 -3.11 0.16 -13.77
C VAL A 378 -3.38 1.65 -13.53
N GLY A 379 -4.36 1.98 -12.69
CA GLY A 379 -4.69 3.35 -12.28
C GLY A 379 -5.63 4.09 -13.23
N GLN A 380 -5.98 3.48 -14.37
CA GLN A 380 -6.95 4.01 -15.33
C GLN A 380 -7.76 2.86 -15.93
N ILE A 381 -9.01 3.14 -16.31
CA ILE A 381 -9.78 2.28 -17.21
C ILE A 381 -9.44 2.73 -18.63
N LYS A 382 -8.58 1.95 -19.30
CA LYS A 382 -8.05 2.30 -20.63
C LYS A 382 -7.69 1.03 -21.41
N GLU A 383 -7.84 1.06 -22.73
CA GLU A 383 -7.46 -0.03 -23.62
C GLU A 383 -5.98 -0.42 -23.44
N GLY A 384 -5.71 -1.72 -23.34
CA GLY A 384 -4.40 -2.30 -23.04
C GLY A 384 -4.01 -2.35 -21.56
N PHE A 385 -4.76 -1.68 -20.65
CA PHE A 385 -4.56 -1.74 -19.20
C PHE A 385 -5.15 -3.04 -18.65
N PHE A 386 -4.74 -3.42 -17.44
CA PHE A 386 -5.41 -4.51 -16.73
C PHE A 386 -6.89 -4.19 -16.52
N ALA A 387 -7.74 -5.20 -16.70
CA ALA A 387 -9.17 -5.10 -16.51
C ALA A 387 -9.52 -5.12 -15.01
N ASP A 388 -9.06 -4.09 -14.30
CA ASP A 388 -9.24 -3.88 -12.87
C ASP A 388 -10.22 -2.73 -12.66
N LEU A 389 -11.38 -3.04 -12.08
CA LEU A 389 -12.46 -2.10 -11.90
C LEU A 389 -13.13 -2.32 -10.55
N VAL A 390 -13.47 -1.22 -9.90
CA VAL A 390 -14.36 -1.22 -8.73
C VAL A 390 -15.60 -0.38 -9.01
N ALA A 391 -16.70 -0.70 -8.35
CA ALA A 391 -17.91 0.11 -8.47
C ALA A 391 -18.61 0.30 -7.13
N VAL A 392 -19.18 1.49 -6.96
CA VAL A 392 -19.96 1.92 -5.80
C VAL A 392 -21.32 2.46 -6.23
N ARG A 393 -22.31 2.48 -5.31
CA ARG A 393 -23.66 3.00 -5.61
C ARG A 393 -23.76 4.51 -5.48
N ASP A 394 -22.99 5.08 -4.55
CA ASP A 394 -22.99 6.52 -4.31
C ASP A 394 -21.84 7.20 -5.04
N ASN A 395 -22.03 8.45 -5.44
CA ASN A 395 -21.02 9.22 -6.16
C ASN A 395 -19.81 9.56 -5.26
N PRO A 396 -18.62 8.96 -5.47
CA PRO A 396 -17.46 9.21 -4.63
C PRO A 396 -16.84 10.61 -4.83
N LEU A 397 -17.18 11.31 -5.93
CA LEU A 397 -16.77 12.72 -6.12
C LEU A 397 -17.62 13.68 -5.28
N LEU A 398 -18.80 13.25 -4.79
CA LEU A 398 -19.62 14.01 -3.84
C LEU A 398 -19.42 13.55 -2.40
N ASN A 399 -19.21 12.26 -2.20
CA ASN A 399 -18.99 11.66 -0.89
C ASN A 399 -17.89 10.59 -0.99
N ILE A 400 -16.68 10.94 -0.57
CA ILE A 400 -15.53 10.04 -0.65
C ILE A 400 -15.71 8.75 0.17
N GLN A 401 -16.52 8.78 1.24
CA GLN A 401 -16.79 7.61 2.08
C GLN A 401 -17.59 6.51 1.34
N ALA A 402 -18.14 6.80 0.15
CA ALA A 402 -18.69 5.77 -0.71
C ALA A 402 -17.67 4.65 -1.00
N LEU A 403 -16.38 4.98 -1.02
CA LEU A 403 -15.29 4.02 -1.23
C LEU A 403 -15.06 3.07 -0.04
N GLU A 404 -15.60 3.35 1.14
CA GLU A 404 -15.60 2.42 2.27
C GLU A 404 -16.57 1.23 2.03
N ASN A 405 -17.48 1.34 1.04
CA ASN A 405 -18.50 0.36 0.72
C ASN A 405 -18.48 -0.06 -0.76
N ILE A 406 -17.38 -0.66 -1.19
CA ILE A 406 -17.24 -1.18 -2.55
C ILE A 406 -18.28 -2.28 -2.80
N ASN A 407 -19.10 -2.13 -3.84
CA ASN A 407 -20.13 -3.11 -4.20
C ASN A 407 -19.61 -4.14 -5.20
N VAL A 408 -18.73 -3.74 -6.11
CA VAL A 408 -18.22 -4.60 -7.18
C VAL A 408 -16.70 -4.52 -7.20
N VAL A 409 -16.04 -5.68 -7.32
CA VAL A 409 -14.60 -5.78 -7.52
C VAL A 409 -14.33 -6.72 -8.69
N ILE A 410 -13.68 -6.18 -9.71
CA ILE A 410 -13.17 -6.91 -10.88
C ILE A 410 -11.66 -6.74 -10.90
N LYS A 411 -10.92 -7.84 -11.04
CA LYS A 411 -9.47 -7.84 -11.23
C LYS A 411 -9.11 -8.77 -12.37
N GLY A 412 -8.39 -8.26 -13.36
CA GLY A 412 -8.00 -9.03 -14.55
C GLY A 412 -9.20 -9.62 -15.31
N GLY A 413 -10.31 -8.88 -15.40
CA GLY A 413 -11.53 -9.35 -16.06
C GLY A 413 -12.30 -10.43 -15.29
N LYS A 414 -11.98 -10.65 -14.01
CA LYS A 414 -12.67 -11.63 -13.15
C LYS A 414 -13.41 -10.92 -12.02
N LEU A 415 -14.66 -11.33 -11.81
CA LEU A 415 -15.55 -10.81 -10.77
C LEU A 415 -15.26 -11.51 -9.43
N TYR A 416 -14.86 -10.74 -8.42
CA TYR A 416 -14.58 -11.22 -7.06
C TYR A 416 -15.64 -10.81 -6.04
N LYS A 417 -16.34 -9.71 -6.29
CA LYS A 417 -17.41 -9.20 -5.42
C LYS A 417 -18.53 -8.58 -6.25
N TYR A 418 -19.77 -8.87 -5.87
CA TYR A 418 -20.97 -8.23 -6.41
C TYR A 418 -22.07 -8.24 -5.32
N ASN A 419 -22.42 -7.05 -4.75
CA ASN A 419 -23.43 -6.86 -3.69
C ASN A 419 -24.53 -5.91 -4.13
#